data_b3d289220be30975884fa87414228644
#
_entry.id   b3d289220be30975884fa87414228644
#
_cell.length_a   1.000
_cell.length_b   1.000
_cell.length_c   1.000
_cell.angle_alpha   90.00
_cell.angle_beta   90.00
_cell.angle_gamma   90.00
#
_symmetry.space_group_name_H-M   'P 1'
#
loop_
_entity.id
_entity.type
_entity.pdbx_description
1 polymer ?
#
loop_
_entity_poly.entity_id
_entity_poly.type
_entity_poly.pdbx_seq_one_letter_code
_entity_poly.pdbx_strand_id
1 'polypeptide(L)'
;MTPDELQALIEDATFDHVTGESAAALEKLGRATSQHPDSAEAWHAVAEISLGLRRLDEALAAAERAHALRKSDPLVIATLSRIWMERGDKARAEQYGAMARMQGWKDELSSPPAPDAGGLR
;
A
#
# COMPACT_ATOMS: atom_id res chain seq x y z
N MET A 1 -2.08 -22.00 1.66
CA MET A 1 -1.35 -21.15 0.70
C MET A 1 0.03 -20.87 1.24
N THR A 2 1.06 -21.14 0.45
CA THR A 2 2.44 -20.87 0.85
C THR A 2 2.77 -19.38 0.63
N PRO A 3 3.85 -18.87 1.23
CA PRO A 3 4.28 -17.49 0.95
C PRO A 3 4.52 -17.21 -0.53
N ASP A 4 5.06 -18.18 -1.27
CA ASP A 4 5.28 -18.01 -2.70
C ASP A 4 3.97 -17.95 -3.48
N GLU A 5 2.99 -18.77 -3.09
CA GLU A 5 1.67 -18.74 -3.70
C GLU A 5 0.96 -17.43 -3.39
N LEU A 6 1.10 -16.93 -2.18
CA LEU A 6 0.55 -15.64 -1.79
C LEU A 6 1.15 -14.52 -2.64
N GLN A 7 2.47 -14.49 -2.78
CA GLN A 7 3.15 -13.48 -3.58
C GLN A 7 2.71 -13.54 -5.04
N ALA A 8 2.62 -14.74 -5.59
CA ALA A 8 2.17 -14.93 -6.97
C ALA A 8 0.73 -14.43 -7.15
N LEU A 9 -0.13 -14.66 -6.17
CA LEU A 9 -1.52 -14.23 -6.24
C LEU A 9 -1.62 -12.70 -6.20
N ILE A 10 -0.82 -12.05 -5.36
CA ILE A 10 -0.78 -10.59 -5.28
C ILE A 10 -0.28 -10.01 -6.61
N GLU A 11 0.75 -10.59 -7.20
CA GLU A 11 1.29 -10.14 -8.48
C GLU A 11 0.27 -10.32 -9.61
N ASP A 12 -0.43 -11.45 -9.64
CA ASP A 12 -1.49 -11.70 -10.61
C ASP A 12 -2.60 -10.66 -10.48
N ALA A 13 -2.98 -10.35 -9.24
CA ALA A 13 -4.02 -9.35 -8.99
C ALA A 13 -3.58 -7.96 -9.47
N THR A 14 -2.34 -7.61 -9.23
CA THR A 14 -1.80 -6.34 -9.68
C THR A 14 -1.81 -6.26 -11.21
N PHE A 15 -1.43 -7.35 -11.87
CA PHE A 15 -1.47 -7.43 -13.32
C PHE A 15 -2.90 -7.28 -13.84
N ASP A 16 -3.86 -7.99 -13.22
CA ASP A 16 -5.27 -7.88 -13.61
C ASP A 16 -5.75 -6.44 -13.51
N HIS A 17 -5.37 -5.75 -12.44
CA HIS A 17 -5.79 -4.37 -12.24
C HIS A 17 -5.25 -3.45 -13.35
N VAL A 18 -3.97 -3.57 -13.68
CA VAL A 18 -3.38 -2.69 -14.71
C VAL A 18 -3.88 -3.01 -16.11
N THR A 19 -4.42 -4.21 -16.33
CA THR A 19 -4.99 -4.59 -17.61
C THR A 19 -6.51 -4.39 -17.67
N GLY A 20 -7.09 -3.75 -16.65
CA GLY A 20 -8.50 -3.42 -16.64
C GLY A 20 -9.42 -4.45 -16.00
N GLU A 21 -8.86 -5.51 -15.42
CA GLU A 21 -9.64 -6.58 -14.80
C GLU A 21 -9.68 -6.39 -13.29
N SER A 22 -10.13 -5.23 -12.84
CA SER A 22 -10.10 -4.88 -11.42
C SER A 22 -11.01 -5.77 -10.56
N ALA A 23 -12.14 -6.23 -11.10
CA ALA A 23 -13.01 -7.14 -10.35
C ALA A 23 -12.31 -8.47 -10.08
N ALA A 24 -11.62 -9.02 -11.08
CA ALA A 24 -10.84 -10.25 -10.92
C ALA A 24 -9.70 -10.04 -9.92
N ALA A 25 -9.07 -8.87 -9.96
CA ALA A 25 -8.00 -8.53 -9.03
C ALA A 25 -8.50 -8.55 -7.58
N LEU A 26 -9.65 -7.92 -7.32
CA LEU A 26 -10.22 -7.88 -5.97
C LEU A 26 -10.64 -9.27 -5.48
N GLU A 27 -11.13 -10.12 -6.38
CA GLU A 27 -11.46 -11.48 -6.01
C GLU A 27 -10.22 -12.25 -5.56
N LYS A 28 -9.14 -12.16 -6.33
CA LYS A 28 -7.87 -12.79 -5.97
C LYS A 28 -7.35 -12.28 -4.64
N LEU A 29 -7.41 -10.98 -4.42
CA LEU A 29 -6.94 -10.38 -3.18
C LEU A 29 -7.86 -10.73 -2.00
N GLY A 30 -9.15 -10.95 -2.25
CA GLY A 30 -10.06 -11.45 -1.22
C GLY A 30 -9.63 -12.81 -0.70
N ARG A 31 -9.19 -13.68 -1.61
CA ARG A 31 -8.64 -14.98 -1.21
C ARG A 31 -7.34 -14.82 -0.44
N ALA A 32 -6.47 -13.92 -0.90
CA ALA A 32 -5.19 -13.66 -0.24
C ALA A 32 -5.39 -13.16 1.19
N THR A 33 -6.27 -12.18 1.40
CA THR A 33 -6.50 -11.62 2.72
C THR A 33 -7.28 -12.56 3.65
N SER A 34 -8.09 -13.44 3.09
CA SER A 34 -8.80 -14.46 3.89
C SER A 34 -7.84 -15.50 4.42
N GLN A 35 -6.88 -15.94 3.62
CA GLN A 35 -5.93 -16.95 4.03
C GLN A 35 -4.74 -16.39 4.77
N HIS A 36 -4.38 -15.14 4.48
CA HIS A 36 -3.25 -14.44 5.11
C HIS A 36 -3.68 -13.07 5.59
N PRO A 37 -4.51 -12.99 6.64
CA PRO A 37 -5.00 -11.71 7.15
C PRO A 37 -3.90 -10.83 7.74
N ASP A 38 -2.71 -11.37 7.92
CA ASP A 38 -1.55 -10.64 8.40
C ASP A 38 -0.65 -10.13 7.26
N SER A 39 -1.07 -10.31 6.01
CA SER A 39 -0.30 -9.80 4.88
C SER A 39 -0.61 -8.32 4.63
N ALA A 40 0.26 -7.45 5.09
CA ALA A 40 0.13 -6.01 4.85
C ALA A 40 0.15 -5.70 3.35
N GLU A 41 0.97 -6.43 2.59
CA GLU A 41 1.04 -6.24 1.14
C GLU A 41 -0.29 -6.53 0.46
N ALA A 42 -0.96 -7.62 0.84
CA ALA A 42 -2.25 -7.95 0.27
C ALA A 42 -3.31 -6.88 0.61
N TRP A 43 -3.36 -6.45 1.86
CA TRP A 43 -4.29 -5.39 2.26
C TRP A 43 -4.00 -4.07 1.56
N HIS A 44 -2.72 -3.73 1.39
CA HIS A 44 -2.34 -2.50 0.68
C HIS A 44 -2.77 -2.57 -0.79
N ALA A 45 -2.62 -3.73 -1.41
CA ALA A 45 -3.08 -3.91 -2.80
C ALA A 45 -4.60 -3.73 -2.90
N VAL A 46 -5.37 -4.27 -1.95
CA VAL A 46 -6.83 -4.04 -1.91
C VAL A 46 -7.12 -2.54 -1.81
N ALA A 47 -6.39 -1.84 -0.95
CA ALA A 47 -6.60 -0.41 -0.75
C ALA A 47 -6.35 0.38 -2.04
N GLU A 48 -5.26 0.08 -2.73
CA GLU A 48 -4.93 0.81 -3.95
C GLU A 48 -5.91 0.55 -5.08
N ILE A 49 -6.33 -0.70 -5.25
CA ILE A 49 -7.30 -1.04 -6.29
C ILE A 49 -8.67 -0.43 -5.98
N SER A 50 -9.11 -0.53 -4.72
CA SER A 50 -10.38 0.06 -4.30
C SER A 50 -10.37 1.58 -4.47
N LEU A 51 -9.25 2.23 -4.15
CA LEU A 51 -9.10 3.67 -4.36
C LEU A 51 -9.22 4.02 -5.84
N GLY A 52 -8.58 3.24 -6.70
CA GLY A 52 -8.67 3.44 -8.15
C GLY A 52 -10.09 3.29 -8.67
N LEU A 53 -10.89 2.44 -8.04
CA LEU A 53 -12.29 2.23 -8.39
C LEU A 53 -13.22 3.20 -7.68
N ARG A 54 -12.69 4.12 -6.89
CA ARG A 54 -13.45 5.10 -6.12
C ARG A 54 -14.33 4.47 -5.04
N ARG A 55 -13.96 3.28 -4.61
CA ARG A 55 -14.63 2.61 -3.47
C ARG A 55 -13.91 3.03 -2.20
N LEU A 56 -14.18 4.26 -1.76
CA LEU A 56 -13.37 4.92 -0.73
C LEU A 56 -13.48 4.29 0.64
N ASP A 57 -14.64 3.80 1.03
CA ASP A 57 -14.80 3.16 2.34
C ASP A 57 -14.03 1.84 2.40
N GLU A 58 -14.10 1.06 1.33
CA GLU A 58 -13.36 -0.21 1.25
C GLU A 58 -11.85 0.06 1.21
N ALA A 59 -11.45 1.09 0.46
CA ALA A 59 -10.04 1.48 0.38
C ALA A 59 -9.52 1.87 1.77
N LEU A 60 -10.30 2.66 2.51
CA LEU A 60 -9.89 3.10 3.84
C LEU A 60 -9.76 1.92 4.80
N ALA A 61 -10.74 1.02 4.82
CA ALA A 61 -10.70 -0.13 5.71
C ALA A 61 -9.45 -1.00 5.44
N ALA A 62 -9.16 -1.25 4.17
CA ALA A 62 -8.00 -2.05 3.78
C ALA A 62 -6.69 -1.34 4.12
N ALA A 63 -6.60 -0.03 3.86
CA ALA A 63 -5.39 0.74 4.17
C ALA A 63 -5.14 0.80 5.67
N GLU A 64 -6.18 0.91 6.47
CA GLU A 64 -6.04 0.89 7.93
C GLU A 64 -5.55 -0.47 8.43
N ARG A 65 -5.99 -1.57 7.81
CA ARG A 65 -5.48 -2.89 8.14
C ARG A 65 -3.99 -3.00 7.80
N ALA A 66 -3.61 -2.55 6.62
CA ALA A 66 -2.20 -2.57 6.20
C ALA A 66 -1.35 -1.71 7.13
N HIS A 67 -1.86 -0.55 7.52
CA HIS A 67 -1.15 0.36 8.42
C HIS A 67 -0.99 -0.24 9.81
N ALA A 68 -2.02 -0.92 10.32
CA ALA A 68 -1.92 -1.58 11.62
C ALA A 68 -0.84 -2.67 11.61
N LEU A 69 -0.65 -3.34 10.47
CA LEU A 69 0.35 -4.39 10.32
C LEU A 69 1.77 -3.82 10.06
N ARG A 70 1.86 -2.68 9.40
CA ARG A 70 3.14 -2.03 9.08
C ARG A 70 3.05 -0.53 9.32
N LYS A 71 3.13 -0.12 10.56
CA LYS A 71 2.91 1.27 10.97
C LYS A 71 3.93 2.25 10.41
N SER A 72 5.11 1.77 10.07
CA SER A 72 6.19 2.62 9.57
C SER A 72 6.38 2.55 8.06
N ASP A 73 5.48 1.89 7.33
CA ASP A 73 5.61 1.78 5.88
C ASP A 73 5.12 3.08 5.23
N PRO A 74 6.02 3.89 4.65
CA PRO A 74 5.64 5.17 4.08
C PRO A 74 4.68 5.04 2.90
N LEU A 75 4.72 3.92 2.17
CA LEU A 75 3.82 3.72 1.04
C LEU A 75 2.38 3.53 1.50
N VAL A 76 2.18 2.77 2.58
CA VAL A 76 0.86 2.57 3.17
C VAL A 76 0.33 3.90 3.72
N ILE A 77 1.19 4.64 4.42
CA ILE A 77 0.81 5.94 4.99
C ILE A 77 0.43 6.92 3.88
N ALA A 78 1.20 6.91 2.77
CA ALA A 78 0.89 7.76 1.63
C ALA A 78 -0.46 7.39 0.99
N THR A 79 -0.78 6.10 0.95
CA THR A 79 -2.08 5.65 0.44
C THR A 79 -3.22 6.17 1.32
N LEU A 80 -3.05 6.13 2.65
CA LEU A 80 -4.03 6.73 3.56
C LEU A 80 -4.22 8.21 3.30
N SER A 81 -3.14 8.94 3.05
CA SER A 81 -3.22 10.36 2.72
C SER A 81 -4.06 10.59 1.46
N ARG A 82 -3.84 9.80 0.42
CA ARG A 82 -4.61 9.92 -0.83
C ARG A 82 -6.08 9.60 -0.60
N ILE A 83 -6.39 8.58 0.19
CA ILE A 83 -7.77 8.21 0.48
C ILE A 83 -8.49 9.35 1.20
N TRP A 84 -7.87 9.93 2.21
CA TRP A 84 -8.47 11.04 2.95
C TRP A 84 -8.65 12.27 2.05
N MET A 85 -7.71 12.51 1.12
CA MET A 85 -7.86 13.60 0.16
C MET A 85 -9.09 13.37 -0.73
N GLU A 86 -9.27 12.14 -1.22
CA GLU A 86 -10.41 11.81 -2.06
C GLU A 86 -11.73 11.86 -1.29
N ARG A 87 -11.69 11.63 0.01
CA ARG A 87 -12.87 11.77 0.86
C ARG A 87 -13.17 13.22 1.22
N GLY A 88 -12.29 14.14 0.86
CA GLY A 88 -12.47 15.57 1.13
C GLY A 88 -11.97 16.02 2.49
N ASP A 89 -11.30 15.15 3.25
CA ASP A 89 -10.75 15.52 4.55
C ASP A 89 -9.29 15.93 4.39
N LYS A 90 -9.09 17.20 4.06
CA LYS A 90 -7.75 17.72 3.81
C LYS A 90 -6.85 17.71 5.04
N ALA A 91 -7.44 17.89 6.21
CA ALA A 91 -6.67 17.90 7.47
C ALA A 91 -6.03 16.54 7.72
N ARG A 92 -6.82 15.46 7.61
CA ARG A 92 -6.28 14.11 7.77
C ARG A 92 -5.33 13.73 6.66
N ALA A 93 -5.64 14.11 5.42
CA ALA A 93 -4.75 13.88 4.29
C ALA A 93 -3.37 14.49 4.56
N GLU A 94 -3.34 15.73 5.06
CA GLU A 94 -2.09 16.42 5.35
C GLU A 94 -1.33 15.77 6.50
N GLN A 95 -2.04 15.32 7.54
CA GLN A 95 -1.40 14.61 8.65
C GLN A 95 -0.70 13.34 8.16
N TYR A 96 -1.39 12.53 7.36
CA TYR A 96 -0.77 11.30 6.84
C TYR A 96 0.32 11.60 5.81
N GLY A 97 0.14 12.64 4.99
CA GLY A 97 1.17 13.06 4.04
C GLY A 97 2.46 13.47 4.74
N ALA A 98 2.34 14.23 5.84
CA ALA A 98 3.49 14.63 6.64
C ALA A 98 4.15 13.40 7.28
N MET A 99 3.35 12.47 7.81
CA MET A 99 3.87 11.23 8.39
C MET A 99 4.64 10.40 7.35
N ALA A 100 4.12 10.30 6.14
CA ALA A 100 4.78 9.54 5.08
C ALA A 100 6.13 10.16 4.71
N ARG A 101 6.18 11.49 4.58
CA ARG A 101 7.42 12.19 4.27
C ARG A 101 8.45 12.01 5.39
N MET A 102 7.99 12.13 6.64
CA MET A 102 8.86 11.98 7.79
C MET A 102 9.42 10.55 7.86
N GLN A 103 8.58 9.54 7.64
CA GLN A 103 9.01 8.15 7.69
C GLN A 103 9.97 7.84 6.55
N GLY A 104 9.69 8.31 5.34
CA GLY A 104 10.59 8.14 4.22
C GLY A 104 11.94 8.75 4.49
N TRP A 105 11.98 9.91 5.14
CA TRP A 105 13.21 10.59 5.49
C TRP A 105 13.97 9.80 6.55
N LYS A 106 13.29 9.27 7.56
CA LYS A 106 13.95 8.43 8.58
C LYS A 106 14.55 7.18 7.96
N ASP A 107 13.83 6.55 7.03
CA ASP A 107 14.31 5.36 6.36
C ASP A 107 15.55 5.67 5.53
N GLU A 108 15.58 6.81 4.85
CA GLU A 108 16.71 7.23 4.06
C GLU A 108 17.94 7.51 4.93
N LEU A 109 17.74 8.17 6.06
CA LEU A 109 18.83 8.46 6.98
C LEU A 109 19.37 7.21 7.66
N SER A 110 18.55 6.16 7.79
CA SER A 110 18.98 4.92 8.39
C SER A 110 19.65 3.98 7.41
N SER A 111 19.54 4.24 6.13
CA SER A 111 20.14 3.39 5.10
C SER A 111 21.62 3.72 4.93
N PRO A 112 22.46 2.72 4.67
CA PRO A 112 23.86 3.00 4.37
C PRO A 112 23.96 3.77 3.04
N PRO A 113 24.95 4.64 2.90
CA PRO A 113 25.13 5.37 1.65
C PRO A 113 25.45 4.41 0.50
N ALA A 114 25.03 4.80 -0.70
CA ALA A 114 25.32 4.00 -1.89
C ALA A 114 26.82 3.87 -2.07
N PRO A 115 27.31 2.69 -2.46
CA PRO A 115 28.75 2.45 -2.53
C PRO A 115 29.51 3.41 -3.43
N ASP A 116 28.91 3.83 -4.52
CA ASP A 116 29.59 4.73 -5.46
C ASP A 116 29.00 6.12 -5.46
N ALA A 117 28.24 6.42 -4.46
CA ALA A 117 27.59 7.71 -4.42
C ALA A 117 28.58 8.83 -4.47
N GLY A 118 29.68 8.61 -3.88
CA GLY A 118 30.69 9.60 -3.94
C GLY A 118 31.63 9.42 -5.08
N GLY A 119 31.49 8.38 -5.82
CA GLY A 119 32.43 8.06 -6.87
C GLY A 119 32.54 9.09 -7.92
N LEU A 120 31.59 9.94 -7.90
CA LEU A 120 31.61 10.92 -8.90
C LEU A 120 32.32 12.10 -8.47
N ARG A 121 33.30 12.15 -8.41
CA ARG A 121 33.90 13.33 -7.94
C ARG A 121 34.92 13.77 -8.82
#